data_56fb915b71af3c6db0549dfa7380d557
#
_entry.id   56fb915b71af3c6db0549dfa7380d557
#
_cell.length_a   1.000
_cell.length_b   1.000
_cell.length_c   1.000
_cell.angle_alpha   90.00
_cell.angle_beta   90.00
_cell.angle_gamma   90.00
#
_symmetry.space_group_name_H-M   'P 1'
#
loop_
_entity.id
_entity.type
_entity.pdbx_description
1 polymer ?
#
loop_
_entity_poly.entity_id
_entity_poly.type
_entity_poly.pdbx_seq_one_letter_code
_entity_poly.pdbx_strand_id
1 'polypeptide(L)' 'MKQAATVTQIEKIWLSNKEAQAYLGVGMDFFKNLRSSGRISFFKVGTTVFYRKRDIDKLIEANRVC' A
#
# COMPACT_ATOMS: atom_id res chain seq x y z
N MET A 1 -18.88 -18.88 14.72
CA MET A 1 -18.76 -18.41 14.55
C MET A 1 -18.60 -17.22 14.38
N LYS A 2 -18.90 -16.58 14.51
CA LYS A 2 -18.76 -15.46 14.45
C LYS A 2 -17.53 -14.90 14.47
N GLN A 3 -16.57 -15.48 14.87
CA GLN A 3 -15.34 -15.03 14.87
C GLN A 3 -14.85 -14.75 13.56
N ALA A 4 -15.18 -15.45 12.60
CA ALA A 4 -14.74 -15.26 11.25
C ALA A 4 -15.14 -13.88 10.80
N ALA A 5 -16.33 -13.45 11.15
CA ALA A 5 -16.80 -12.16 10.78
C ALA A 5 -15.94 -11.08 11.42
N THR A 6 -15.54 -11.30 12.65
CA THR A 6 -14.70 -10.34 13.34
C THR A 6 -13.37 -10.17 12.64
N VAL A 7 -12.78 -11.27 12.23
CA VAL A 7 -11.49 -11.23 11.57
C VAL A 7 -11.58 -10.50 10.23
N THR A 8 -12.64 -10.69 9.49
CA THR A 8 -12.78 -10.04 8.20
C THR A 8 -13.05 -8.56 8.33
N GLN A 9 -13.41 -8.10 9.53
CA GLN A 9 -13.63 -6.68 9.75
C GLN A 9 -12.35 -5.93 10.05
N ILE A 10 -11.27 -6.62 10.32
CA ILE A 10 -10.01 -5.98 10.64
C ILE A 10 -9.44 -5.32 9.40
N GLU A 11 -9.21 -4.04 9.49
CA GLU A 11 -8.68 -3.29 8.39
C GLU A 11 -7.17 -3.43 8.32
N LYS A 12 -6.65 -3.68 7.15
CA LYS A 12 -5.22 -3.83 6.98
C LYS A 12 -4.56 -2.47 6.91
N ILE A 13 -3.57 -2.27 7.73
CA ILE A 13 -2.82 -1.02 7.75
C ILE A 13 -1.57 -1.13 6.90
N TRP A 14 -0.96 -2.30 6.90
CA TRP A 14 0.28 -2.55 6.15
C TRP A 14 -0.01 -3.40 4.93
N LEU A 15 0.50 -2.98 3.80
CA LEU A 15 0.33 -3.70 2.55
C LEU A 15 1.70 -4.11 2.05
N SER A 16 1.84 -5.36 1.63
CA SER A 16 3.08 -5.81 1.01
C SER A 16 3.14 -5.19 -0.38
N ASN A 17 4.28 -5.32 -1.04
CA ASN A 17 4.43 -4.78 -2.38
C ASN A 17 3.35 -5.28 -3.32
N LYS A 18 3.07 -6.57 -3.29
CA LYS A 18 2.04 -7.15 -4.14
C LYS A 18 0.65 -6.68 -3.77
N GLU A 19 0.39 -6.57 -2.48
CA GLU A 19 -0.91 -6.10 -2.02
C GLU A 19 -1.14 -4.65 -2.40
N ALA A 20 -0.10 -3.83 -2.33
CA ALA A 20 -0.20 -2.44 -2.71
C ALA A 20 -0.49 -2.29 -4.20
N GLN A 21 0.15 -3.12 -5.01
CA GLN A 21 -0.10 -3.13 -6.45
C GLN A 21 -1.56 -3.47 -6.73
N ALA A 22 -2.07 -4.48 -6.05
CA ALA A 22 -3.46 -4.89 -6.22
C ALA A 22 -4.43 -3.83 -5.72
N TYR A 23 -4.07 -3.18 -4.64
CA TYR A 23 -4.92 -2.15 -4.04
C TYR A 23 -5.16 -0.99 -5.03
N LEU A 24 -4.12 -0.59 -5.76
CA LEU A 24 -4.24 0.48 -6.73
C LEU A 24 -4.49 -0.01 -8.15
N GLY A 25 -4.40 -1.30 -8.37
CA GLY A 25 -4.55 -1.86 -9.72
C GLY A 25 -3.42 -1.47 -10.65
N VAL A 26 -2.20 -1.40 -10.13
CA VAL A 26 -1.04 -1.00 -10.92
C VAL A 26 0.01 -2.09 -10.91
N GLY A 27 1.00 -1.96 -11.79
CA GLY A 27 2.07 -2.93 -11.87
C GLY A 27 3.23 -2.58 -10.98
N MET A 28 4.26 -3.42 -11.07
CA MET A 28 5.45 -3.30 -10.25
C MET A 28 6.19 -1.98 -10.48
N ASP A 29 6.28 -1.54 -11.72
CA ASP A 29 7.05 -0.35 -12.06
C ASP A 29 6.50 0.91 -11.42
N PHE A 30 5.22 0.97 -11.21
CA PHE A 30 4.59 2.13 -10.59
C PHE A 30 5.21 2.41 -9.23
N PHE A 31 5.23 1.39 -8.38
CA PHE A 31 5.79 1.55 -7.04
C PHE A 31 7.30 1.67 -7.05
N LYS A 32 7.95 0.99 -7.97
CA LYS A 32 9.39 1.07 -8.09
C LYS A 32 9.81 2.51 -8.38
N ASN A 33 9.11 3.16 -9.30
CA ASN A 33 9.40 4.55 -9.65
C ASN A 33 9.12 5.49 -8.49
N LEU A 34 8.06 5.24 -7.73
CA LEU A 34 7.76 6.06 -6.58
C LEU A 34 8.85 5.94 -5.51
N ARG A 35 9.34 4.73 -5.29
CA ARG A 35 10.41 4.53 -4.31
C ARG A 35 11.71 5.20 -4.75
N SER A 36 12.05 5.05 -6.03
CA SER A 36 13.28 5.64 -6.56
C SER A 36 13.28 7.14 -6.49
N SER A 37 12.13 7.75 -6.68
CA SER A 37 12.02 9.20 -6.66
C SER A 37 11.76 9.76 -5.27
N GLY A 38 11.66 8.91 -4.28
CA GLY A 38 11.41 9.35 -2.91
C GLY A 38 10.03 9.91 -2.67
N ARG A 39 9.07 9.53 -3.51
CA ARG A 39 7.72 10.07 -3.39
C ARG A 39 6.82 9.34 -2.41
N ILE A 40 7.24 8.19 -1.96
CA ILE A 40 6.44 7.41 -1.04
C ILE A 40 7.34 6.80 0.02
N SER A 41 6.87 6.78 1.25
CA SER A 41 7.58 6.12 2.33
C SER A 41 7.35 4.62 2.21
N PHE A 42 8.38 3.86 2.42
CA PHE A 42 8.23 2.41 2.42
C PHE A 42 9.10 1.82 3.51
N PHE A 43 8.77 0.60 3.89
CA PHE A 43 9.43 -0.08 4.99
C PHE A 43 9.88 -1.45 4.50
N LYS A 44 11.07 -1.83 4.84
CA LYS A 44 11.61 -3.11 4.39
C LYS A 44 11.94 -3.98 5.58
N VAL A 45 11.35 -5.16 5.60
CA VAL A 45 11.63 -6.13 6.65
C VAL A 45 12.15 -7.38 5.95
N GLY A 46 13.42 -7.69 6.15
CA GLY A 46 14.04 -8.77 5.40
C GLY A 46 14.05 -8.41 3.92
N THR A 47 13.42 -9.22 3.11
CA THR A 47 13.32 -8.97 1.67
C THR A 47 11.96 -8.44 1.26
N THR A 48 11.07 -8.23 2.23
CA THR A 48 9.71 -7.81 1.93
C THR A 48 9.56 -6.31 2.11
N VAL A 49 8.99 -5.66 1.11
CA VAL A 49 8.71 -4.23 1.17
C VAL A 49 7.26 -4.05 1.60
N PHE A 50 7.05 -3.17 2.55
CA PHE A 50 5.71 -2.84 3.03
C PHE A 50 5.43 -1.37 2.83
N TYR A 51 4.15 -1.06 2.60
CA TYR A 51 3.68 0.31 2.52
C TYR A 51 2.57 0.50 3.52
N ARG A 52 2.46 1.69 4.07
CA ARG A 52 1.34 2.00 4.92
C ARG A 52 0.20 2.42 4.01
N LYS A 53 -0.96 1.79 4.18
CA LYS A 53 -2.12 2.09 3.34
C LYS A 53 -2.42 3.58 3.33
N ARG A 54 -2.29 4.21 4.47
CA ARG A 54 -2.53 5.63 4.63
C ARG A 54 -1.61 6.47 3.74
N ASP A 55 -0.35 6.08 3.63
CA ASP A 55 0.61 6.80 2.80
C ASP A 55 0.26 6.69 1.33
N ILE A 56 -0.22 5.53 0.92
CA ILE A 56 -0.64 5.33 -0.46
C ILE A 56 -1.85 6.21 -0.76
N ASP A 57 -2.82 6.25 0.15
CA ASP A 57 -4.02 7.06 -0.02
C ASP A 57 -3.65 8.54 -0.11
N LYS A 58 -2.73 8.99 0.74
CA LYS A 58 -2.30 10.37 0.74
C LYS A 58 -1.60 10.75 -0.56
N LEU A 59 -0.81 9.84 -1.08
CA LEU A 59 -0.11 10.08 -2.34
C LEU A 59 -1.12 10.32 -3.47
N ILE A 60 -2.12 9.46 -3.55
CA ILE A 60 -3.11 9.57 -4.60
C ILE A 60 -3.91 10.87 -4.45
N GLU A 61 -4.30 11.19 -3.24
CA GLU A 61 -5.08 12.40 -2.99
C GLU A 61 -4.27 13.67 -3.26
N ALA A 62 -2.98 13.63 -2.99
CA ALA A 62 -2.12 14.78 -3.23
C ALA A 62 -1.95 15.08 -4.72
N ASN A 63 -2.23 14.11 -5.57
CA ASN A 63 -2.11 14.27 -7.00
C ASN A 63 -3.46 14.50 -7.69
N ARG A 64 -4.39 15.01 -6.94
CA ARG A 64 -5.70 15.34 -7.46
C ARG A 64 -5.61 16.40 -8.53
N VAL A 65 -6.31 16.19 -9.62
CA VAL A 65 -6.22 17.08 -10.77
C VAL A 65 -7.22 18.23 -10.71
N CYS A 66 -8.34 18.03 -10.09
CA CYS A 66 -9.33 19.11 -9.99
C CYS A 66 -10.07 19.16 -8.66
#